data_58baf09d74d735880e09d2840371652d
#
_entry.id   58baf09d74d735880e09d2840371652d
#
_cell.length_a   1.000
_cell.length_b   1.000
_cell.length_c   1.000
_cell.angle_alpha   90.00
_cell.angle_beta   90.00
_cell.angle_gamma   90.00
#
_symmetry.space_group_name_H-M   'P 1'
#
loop_
_entity.id
_entity.type
_entity.pdbx_description
1 polymer ?
#
loop_
_entity_poly.entity_id
_entity_poly.type
_entity_poly.pdbx_seq_one_letter_code
_entity_poly.pdbx_strand_id
1 'polypeptide(L)'
;MKSDEEGVRMYRFDGQTADVDYPCGLRGISNPAFLTSDSTGNRIYAIGDDEGKSSTANALLFDKESGLLSLLNSQSTDGELPIYITLSPKEYFVLTANYKGGSITVFSQDKKGKLQRDTKIIRFAGNGPNKKRQEQSHLHCVTFTPDGKFLLATDLGTDCIYLFPIGKRPEAGKAHSLLDESRVVRIQMDSGSGPRHICF
;
A
#
# COMPACT_ATOMS: atom_id res chain seq x y z
N MET A 1 5.82 -21.28 4.01
CA MET A 1 6.33 -21.85 2.75
C MET A 1 7.37 -20.89 2.20
N LYS A 2 8.64 -21.27 2.11
CA LYS A 2 9.57 -20.50 1.26
C LYS A 2 9.04 -20.72 -0.13
N SER A 3 8.43 -19.69 -0.71
CA SER A 3 7.84 -19.83 -2.03
C SER A 3 8.99 -19.86 -3.05
N ASP A 4 9.34 -21.06 -3.52
CA ASP A 4 10.05 -21.22 -4.81
C ASP A 4 9.16 -20.72 -5.96
N GLU A 5 7.94 -20.32 -5.65
CA GLU A 5 6.98 -19.77 -6.60
C GLU A 5 7.16 -18.28 -6.81
N GLU A 6 6.80 -17.82 -7.99
CA GLU A 6 6.80 -16.41 -8.33
C GLU A 6 5.62 -15.70 -7.66
N GLY A 7 5.91 -14.76 -6.78
CA GLY A 7 4.90 -13.98 -6.08
C GLY A 7 4.27 -12.91 -6.96
N VAL A 8 5.06 -12.27 -7.83
CA VAL A 8 4.59 -11.25 -8.78
C VAL A 8 4.87 -11.72 -10.19
N ARG A 9 3.85 -11.70 -11.05
CA ARG A 9 3.95 -12.10 -12.46
C ARG A 9 3.57 -10.97 -13.38
N MET A 10 4.30 -10.82 -14.47
CA MET A 10 4.04 -9.86 -15.52
C MET A 10 3.48 -10.60 -16.74
N TYR A 11 2.42 -10.09 -17.31
CA TYR A 11 1.84 -10.58 -18.54
C TYR A 11 1.74 -9.46 -19.56
N ARG A 12 1.99 -9.79 -20.82
CA ARG A 12 1.67 -8.92 -21.95
C ARG A 12 0.32 -9.35 -22.52
N PHE A 13 -0.59 -8.41 -22.65
CA PHE A 13 -1.92 -8.61 -23.19
C PHE A 13 -2.03 -7.88 -24.54
N ASP A 14 -2.42 -8.61 -25.58
CA ASP A 14 -2.77 -8.03 -26.88
C ASP A 14 -4.27 -7.68 -26.88
N GLY A 15 -4.59 -6.38 -26.92
CA GLY A 15 -5.98 -5.91 -26.89
C GLY A 15 -6.76 -6.16 -28.18
N GLN A 16 -6.12 -6.60 -29.27
CA GLN A 16 -6.80 -6.91 -30.55
C GLN A 16 -7.14 -8.40 -30.65
N THR A 17 -6.19 -9.27 -30.26
CA THR A 17 -6.36 -10.72 -30.37
C THR A 17 -6.81 -11.38 -29.07
N ALA A 18 -6.72 -10.66 -27.95
CA ALA A 18 -6.90 -11.16 -26.59
C ALA A 18 -5.85 -12.21 -26.17
N ASP A 19 -4.75 -12.30 -26.90
CA ASP A 19 -3.65 -13.20 -26.55
C ASP A 19 -2.91 -12.69 -25.30
N VAL A 20 -2.42 -13.63 -24.51
CA VAL A 20 -1.67 -13.38 -23.29
C VAL A 20 -0.34 -14.10 -23.33
N ASP A 21 0.75 -13.34 -23.27
CA ASP A 21 2.10 -13.88 -23.13
C ASP A 21 2.62 -13.68 -21.71
N TYR A 22 3.43 -14.62 -21.24
CA TYR A 22 4.09 -14.57 -19.95
C TYR A 22 5.60 -14.30 -20.11
N PRO A 23 6.05 -13.03 -20.07
CA PRO A 23 7.47 -12.72 -20.25
C PRO A 23 8.32 -12.97 -19.00
N CYS A 24 7.80 -12.70 -17.80
CA CYS A 24 8.59 -12.86 -16.57
C CYS A 24 7.77 -12.89 -15.29
N GLY A 25 8.42 -13.38 -14.22
CA GLY A 25 7.94 -13.27 -12.84
C GLY A 25 9.07 -13.04 -11.87
N LEU A 26 8.73 -12.60 -10.66
CA LEU A 26 9.66 -12.33 -9.56
C LEU A 26 9.37 -13.24 -8.39
N ARG A 27 10.41 -13.92 -7.89
CA ARG A 27 10.38 -14.74 -6.67
C ARG A 27 10.83 -13.92 -5.44
N GLY A 28 10.58 -14.45 -4.27
CA GLY A 28 11.09 -13.90 -3.00
C GLY A 28 10.18 -12.87 -2.33
N ILE A 29 8.98 -12.62 -2.87
CA ILE A 29 7.94 -11.86 -2.18
C ILE A 29 6.85 -12.83 -1.77
N SER A 30 6.66 -13.02 -0.46
CA SER A 30 5.63 -13.91 0.09
C SER A 30 4.28 -13.22 0.11
N ASN A 31 3.22 -13.93 -0.30
CA ASN A 31 1.82 -13.50 -0.25
C ASN A 31 1.60 -12.04 -0.71
N PRO A 32 2.01 -11.65 -1.93
CA PRO A 32 1.80 -10.29 -2.45
C PRO A 32 0.31 -10.09 -2.76
N ALA A 33 -0.45 -9.53 -1.81
CA ALA A 33 -1.90 -9.39 -1.92
C ALA A 33 -2.32 -8.16 -2.74
N PHE A 34 -1.46 -7.17 -2.86
CA PHE A 34 -1.74 -5.93 -3.60
C PHE A 34 -0.47 -5.28 -4.15
N LEU A 35 -0.62 -4.54 -5.24
CA LEU A 35 0.44 -3.76 -5.85
C LEU A 35 -0.09 -2.46 -6.47
N THR A 36 0.83 -1.51 -6.68
CA THR A 36 0.59 -0.27 -7.42
C THR A 36 1.80 0.03 -8.30
N SER A 37 1.63 0.86 -9.33
CA SER A 37 2.73 1.30 -10.19
C SER A 37 2.83 2.81 -10.25
N ASP A 38 3.98 3.32 -10.65
CA ASP A 38 4.16 4.71 -11.01
C ASP A 38 3.44 5.02 -12.35
N SER A 39 3.37 6.29 -12.71
CA SER A 39 2.72 6.76 -13.94
C SER A 39 3.41 6.24 -15.22
N THR A 40 4.68 5.85 -15.13
CA THR A 40 5.44 5.28 -16.25
C THR A 40 5.22 3.78 -16.40
N GLY A 41 4.74 3.10 -15.35
CA GLY A 41 4.66 1.64 -15.27
C GLY A 41 6.01 0.93 -15.12
N ASN A 42 7.09 1.67 -14.87
CA ASN A 42 8.41 1.08 -14.70
C ASN A 42 8.70 0.71 -13.25
N ARG A 43 8.16 1.46 -12.30
CA ARG A 43 8.31 1.20 -10.87
C ARG A 43 7.01 0.59 -10.35
N ILE A 44 7.14 -0.55 -9.69
CA ILE A 44 6.02 -1.28 -9.12
C ILE A 44 6.30 -1.43 -7.63
N TYR A 45 5.29 -1.23 -6.82
CA TYR A 45 5.38 -1.42 -5.37
C TYR A 45 4.38 -2.49 -4.97
N ALA A 46 4.86 -3.52 -4.28
CA ALA A 46 4.05 -4.65 -3.84
C ALA A 46 4.22 -4.89 -2.36
N ILE A 47 3.15 -5.21 -1.67
CA ILE A 47 3.23 -5.70 -0.30
C ILE A 47 3.68 -7.15 -0.28
N GLY A 48 4.23 -7.59 0.86
CA GLY A 48 4.54 -8.99 1.13
C GLY A 48 4.32 -9.29 2.59
N ASP A 49 3.88 -10.50 2.89
CA ASP A 49 3.70 -10.99 4.25
C ASP A 49 4.07 -12.46 4.37
N ASP A 50 4.96 -12.78 5.30
CA ASP A 50 5.36 -14.17 5.60
C ASP A 50 4.64 -14.66 6.85
N GLU A 51 3.31 -14.83 6.72
CA GLU A 51 2.43 -15.34 7.79
C GLU A 51 2.63 -14.61 9.13
N GLY A 52 2.84 -13.29 9.08
CA GLY A 52 3.06 -12.43 10.24
C GLY A 52 4.48 -12.44 10.79
N LYS A 53 5.41 -13.21 10.20
CA LYS A 53 6.84 -13.19 10.61
C LYS A 53 7.58 -11.98 10.08
N SER A 54 7.24 -11.57 8.85
CA SER A 54 7.75 -10.34 8.26
C SER A 54 6.72 -9.74 7.30
N SER A 55 6.39 -8.50 7.53
CA SER A 55 5.49 -7.71 6.69
C SER A 55 6.30 -6.64 5.98
N THR A 56 6.25 -6.62 4.65
CA THR A 56 7.13 -5.79 3.83
C THR A 56 6.40 -4.98 2.79
N ALA A 57 6.97 -3.83 2.44
CA ALA A 57 6.74 -3.12 1.19
C ALA A 57 7.98 -3.32 0.29
N ASN A 58 7.75 -3.68 -0.96
CA ASN A 58 8.79 -4.05 -1.91
C ASN A 58 8.75 -3.13 -3.11
N ALA A 59 9.86 -2.50 -3.45
CA ALA A 59 10.03 -1.71 -4.65
C ALA A 59 10.64 -2.57 -5.76
N LEU A 60 10.01 -2.57 -6.92
CA LEU A 60 10.38 -3.34 -8.10
C LEU A 60 10.65 -2.41 -9.27
N LEU A 61 11.51 -2.84 -10.17
CA LEU A 61 11.75 -2.20 -11.46
C LEU A 61 11.34 -3.17 -12.58
N PHE A 62 10.48 -2.69 -13.45
CA PHE A 62 10.18 -3.34 -14.72
C PHE A 62 10.94 -2.64 -15.84
N ASP A 63 11.86 -3.37 -16.45
CA ASP A 63 12.60 -2.92 -17.62
C ASP A 63 11.80 -3.30 -18.89
N LYS A 64 11.24 -2.30 -19.55
CA LYS A 64 10.41 -2.49 -20.76
C LYS A 64 11.19 -2.99 -21.98
N GLU A 65 12.50 -2.74 -22.03
CA GLU A 65 13.34 -3.15 -23.15
C GLU A 65 13.68 -4.63 -23.06
N SER A 66 14.10 -5.10 -21.89
CA SER A 66 14.39 -6.51 -21.63
C SER A 66 13.17 -7.36 -21.28
N GLY A 67 12.07 -6.72 -20.86
CA GLY A 67 10.88 -7.39 -20.34
C GLY A 67 11.09 -8.01 -18.95
N LEU A 68 12.13 -7.61 -18.22
CA LEU A 68 12.47 -8.22 -16.92
C LEU A 68 11.95 -7.41 -15.75
N LEU A 69 11.51 -8.14 -14.72
CA LEU A 69 11.12 -7.59 -13.43
C LEU A 69 12.20 -7.91 -12.40
N SER A 70 12.66 -6.89 -11.66
CA SER A 70 13.71 -7.01 -10.64
C SER A 70 13.33 -6.32 -9.35
N LEU A 71 13.83 -6.85 -8.21
CA LEU A 71 13.66 -6.24 -6.89
C LEU A 71 14.69 -5.11 -6.72
N LEU A 72 14.22 -3.89 -6.46
CA LEU A 72 15.08 -2.76 -6.09
C LEU A 72 15.48 -2.82 -4.61
N ASN A 73 14.49 -2.98 -3.74
CA ASN A 73 14.68 -3.22 -2.31
C ASN A 73 13.36 -3.57 -1.61
N SER A 74 13.49 -4.03 -0.36
CA SER A 74 12.37 -4.27 0.56
C SER A 74 12.59 -3.46 1.84
N GLN A 75 11.50 -3.00 2.46
CA GLN A 75 11.48 -2.37 3.78
C GLN A 75 10.39 -3.00 4.64
N SER A 76 10.63 -3.11 5.95
CA SER A 76 9.58 -3.51 6.90
C SER A 76 8.46 -2.47 6.90
N THR A 77 7.21 -2.91 6.98
CA THR A 77 6.07 -2.02 7.22
C THR A 77 5.95 -1.60 8.68
N ASP A 78 6.65 -2.31 9.59
CA ASP A 78 6.50 -2.19 11.05
C ASP A 78 5.03 -2.22 11.52
N GLY A 79 4.19 -2.81 10.65
CA GLY A 79 2.79 -3.14 10.87
C GLY A 79 2.54 -4.59 10.44
N GLU A 80 1.49 -5.21 10.97
CA GLU A 80 1.20 -6.60 10.67
C GLU A 80 0.18 -6.72 9.53
N LEU A 81 0.40 -7.68 8.64
CA LEU A 81 -0.47 -8.06 7.53
C LEU A 81 -0.84 -6.85 6.65
N PRO A 82 0.10 -6.28 5.89
CA PRO A 82 -0.23 -5.27 4.90
C PRO A 82 -1.12 -5.88 3.81
N ILE A 83 -2.21 -5.21 3.45
CA ILE A 83 -3.18 -5.71 2.46
C ILE A 83 -3.47 -4.71 1.36
N TYR A 84 -2.96 -3.50 1.48
CA TYR A 84 -3.10 -2.46 0.47
C TYR A 84 -1.83 -1.61 0.38
N ILE A 85 -1.49 -1.17 -0.81
CA ILE A 85 -0.37 -0.26 -1.08
C ILE A 85 -0.77 0.76 -2.13
N THR A 86 -0.36 2.00 -1.94
CA THR A 86 -0.63 3.10 -2.88
C THR A 86 0.57 4.01 -3.02
N LEU A 87 0.64 4.72 -4.13
CA LEU A 87 1.65 5.73 -4.44
C LEU A 87 1.02 7.12 -4.35
N SER A 88 1.74 8.07 -3.76
CA SER A 88 1.26 9.45 -3.72
C SER A 88 1.20 10.08 -5.11
N PRO A 89 0.31 11.06 -5.37
CA PRO A 89 0.15 11.66 -6.70
C PRO A 89 1.41 12.28 -7.30
N LYS A 90 2.33 12.74 -6.45
CA LYS A 90 3.65 13.26 -6.86
C LYS A 90 4.74 12.19 -6.85
N GLU A 91 4.37 10.95 -6.57
CA GLU A 91 5.27 9.79 -6.58
C GLU A 91 6.49 9.90 -5.64
N TYR A 92 6.38 10.66 -4.53
CA TYR A 92 7.45 10.77 -3.54
C TYR A 92 7.28 9.82 -2.36
N PHE A 93 6.07 9.29 -2.18
CA PHE A 93 5.72 8.48 -1.02
C PHE A 93 4.93 7.25 -1.43
N VAL A 94 5.21 6.15 -0.75
CA VAL A 94 4.46 4.90 -0.84
C VAL A 94 3.81 4.64 0.52
N LEU A 95 2.55 4.23 0.54
CA LEU A 95 1.81 3.99 1.78
C LEU A 95 1.23 2.58 1.77
N THR A 96 1.26 1.93 2.95
CA THR A 96 0.60 0.65 3.16
C THR A 96 -0.52 0.76 4.18
N ALA A 97 -1.62 0.02 3.98
CA ALA A 97 -2.61 -0.25 5.01
C ALA A 97 -2.28 -1.61 5.64
N ASN A 98 -1.99 -1.62 6.93
CA ASN A 98 -1.63 -2.81 7.69
C ASN A 98 -2.86 -3.28 8.48
N TYR A 99 -3.51 -4.33 7.97
CA TYR A 99 -4.82 -4.78 8.44
C TYR A 99 -4.77 -5.24 9.91
N LYS A 100 -3.91 -6.21 10.20
CA LYS A 100 -3.81 -6.78 11.54
C LYS A 100 -3.11 -5.84 12.51
N GLY A 101 -2.18 -5.02 12.02
CA GLY A 101 -1.50 -4.01 12.82
C GLY A 101 -2.32 -2.75 13.10
N GLY A 102 -3.49 -2.58 12.47
CA GLY A 102 -4.35 -1.40 12.63
C GLY A 102 -3.58 -0.09 12.36
N SER A 103 -2.79 -0.04 11.28
CA SER A 103 -1.89 1.09 11.04
C SER A 103 -1.71 1.42 9.56
N ILE A 104 -1.24 2.64 9.31
CA ILE A 104 -0.71 3.07 8.01
C ILE A 104 0.79 3.26 8.17
N THR A 105 1.58 2.74 7.22
CA THR A 105 3.00 3.07 7.13
C THR A 105 3.24 3.91 5.89
N VAL A 106 3.89 5.05 6.06
CA VAL A 106 4.32 5.96 5.00
C VAL A 106 5.81 5.79 4.80
N PHE A 107 6.22 5.48 3.58
CA PHE A 107 7.62 5.42 3.15
C PHE A 107 7.92 6.61 2.25
N SER A 108 9.08 7.24 2.42
CA SER A 108 9.65 8.05 1.37
C SER A 108 10.40 7.18 0.37
N GLN A 109 10.60 7.67 -0.84
CA GLN A 109 11.42 6.99 -1.85
C GLN A 109 12.52 7.90 -2.38
N ASP A 110 13.61 7.29 -2.86
CA ASP A 110 14.68 8.02 -3.54
C ASP A 110 14.34 8.25 -5.02
N LYS A 111 15.23 8.96 -5.73
CA LYS A 111 15.07 9.25 -7.16
C LYS A 111 15.04 8.00 -8.06
N LYS A 112 15.52 6.86 -7.56
CA LYS A 112 15.51 5.57 -8.27
C LYS A 112 14.26 4.74 -7.93
N GLY A 113 13.41 5.22 -7.03
CA GLY A 113 12.21 4.52 -6.57
C GLY A 113 12.43 3.53 -5.43
N LYS A 114 13.63 3.50 -4.83
CA LYS A 114 13.88 2.66 -3.65
C LYS A 114 13.22 3.24 -2.42
N LEU A 115 12.55 2.39 -1.66
CA LEU A 115 11.95 2.76 -0.38
C LEU A 115 13.05 3.09 0.64
N GLN A 116 12.89 4.21 1.34
CA GLN A 116 13.83 4.66 2.36
C GLN A 116 13.47 4.09 3.73
N ARG A 117 14.44 4.06 4.65
CA ARG A 117 14.23 3.65 6.04
C ARG A 117 13.50 4.70 6.87
N ASP A 118 13.48 5.95 6.43
CA ASP A 118 12.69 7.00 7.07
C ASP A 118 11.21 6.73 6.78
N THR A 119 10.51 6.27 7.80
CA THR A 119 9.09 5.89 7.74
C THR A 119 8.31 6.67 8.79
N LYS A 120 7.03 6.87 8.51
CA LYS A 120 6.06 7.35 9.49
C LYS A 120 4.98 6.30 9.66
N ILE A 121 4.70 5.92 10.91
CA ILE A 121 3.64 4.97 11.23
C ILE A 121 2.54 5.70 11.98
N ILE A 122 1.30 5.56 11.51
CA ILE A 122 0.09 6.08 12.14
C ILE A 122 -0.72 4.89 12.61
N ARG A 123 -0.97 4.80 13.92
CA ARG A 123 -1.70 3.71 14.55
C ARG A 123 -3.11 4.14 14.92
N PHE A 124 -4.05 3.22 14.75
CA PHE A 124 -5.45 3.41 15.07
C PHE A 124 -5.87 2.39 16.12
N ALA A 125 -6.88 2.77 16.92
CA ALA A 125 -7.43 1.92 17.96
C ALA A 125 -8.96 2.04 17.98
N GLY A 126 -9.59 0.98 18.45
CA GLY A 126 -11.04 0.87 18.55
C GLY A 126 -11.51 -0.51 18.13
N ASN A 127 -12.81 -0.70 18.17
CA ASN A 127 -13.47 -1.93 17.75
C ASN A 127 -14.89 -1.63 17.24
N GLY A 128 -15.53 -2.61 16.62
CA GLY A 128 -16.90 -2.56 16.14
C GLY A 128 -17.80 -3.62 16.78
N PRO A 129 -19.06 -3.72 16.33
CA PRO A 129 -20.03 -4.63 16.90
C PRO A 129 -19.77 -6.10 16.57
N ASN A 130 -19.12 -6.40 15.45
CA ASN A 130 -18.82 -7.77 15.04
C ASN A 130 -17.54 -8.27 15.72
N LYS A 131 -17.70 -8.96 16.85
CA LYS A 131 -16.58 -9.43 17.67
C LYS A 131 -15.60 -10.39 16.97
N LYS A 132 -15.98 -10.99 15.84
CA LYS A 132 -15.10 -11.87 15.06
C LYS A 132 -14.30 -11.15 13.98
N ARG A 133 -14.74 -9.97 13.56
CA ARG A 133 -14.19 -9.24 12.44
C ARG A 133 -13.78 -7.81 12.78
N GLN A 134 -14.20 -7.30 13.93
CA GLN A 134 -14.02 -5.94 14.38
C GLN A 134 -13.57 -5.90 15.84
N GLU A 135 -12.76 -6.87 16.24
CA GLU A 135 -12.19 -6.96 17.59
C GLU A 135 -11.19 -5.84 17.87
N GLN A 136 -10.62 -5.25 16.81
CA GLN A 136 -9.71 -4.12 16.85
C GLN A 136 -9.80 -3.32 15.55
N SER A 137 -9.02 -2.23 15.43
CA SER A 137 -8.84 -1.49 14.18
C SER A 137 -8.20 -2.36 13.10
N HIS A 138 -8.75 -2.30 11.89
CA HIS A 138 -8.31 -3.05 10.71
C HIS A 138 -8.25 -2.14 9.48
N LEU A 139 -7.12 -1.49 9.26
CA LEU A 139 -6.92 -0.63 8.09
C LEU A 139 -6.92 -1.48 6.83
N HIS A 140 -7.87 -1.21 5.91
CA HIS A 140 -8.07 -2.06 4.73
C HIS A 140 -7.67 -1.39 3.43
N CYS A 141 -7.85 -0.10 3.29
CA CYS A 141 -7.51 0.64 2.09
C CYS A 141 -6.96 2.01 2.47
N VAL A 142 -5.97 2.48 1.73
CA VAL A 142 -5.47 3.85 1.76
C VAL A 142 -5.40 4.37 0.33
N THR A 143 -6.10 5.45 0.02
CA THR A 143 -6.14 5.99 -1.33
C THR A 143 -6.21 7.50 -1.33
N PHE A 144 -5.58 8.14 -2.31
CA PHE A 144 -5.61 9.59 -2.47
C PHE A 144 -6.86 10.01 -3.24
N THR A 145 -7.40 11.18 -2.89
CA THR A 145 -8.41 11.81 -3.75
C THR A 145 -7.81 12.16 -5.11
N PRO A 146 -8.62 12.19 -6.20
CA PRO A 146 -8.13 12.48 -7.54
C PRO A 146 -7.42 13.83 -7.67
N ASP A 147 -7.79 14.81 -6.85
CA ASP A 147 -7.13 16.12 -6.79
C ASP A 147 -5.85 16.14 -5.94
N GLY A 148 -5.50 15.01 -5.30
CA GLY A 148 -4.30 14.84 -4.49
C GLY A 148 -4.27 15.64 -3.19
N LYS A 149 -5.39 16.19 -2.74
CA LYS A 149 -5.43 17.04 -1.53
C LYS A 149 -5.63 16.25 -0.24
N PHE A 150 -6.19 15.05 -0.34
CA PHE A 150 -6.50 14.22 0.82
C PHE A 150 -6.07 12.77 0.59
N LEU A 151 -5.76 12.09 1.70
CA LEU A 151 -5.70 10.64 1.79
C LEU A 151 -6.94 10.16 2.55
N LEU A 152 -7.62 9.16 2.00
CA LEU A 152 -8.69 8.44 2.67
C LEU A 152 -8.17 7.08 3.14
N ALA A 153 -8.51 6.71 4.37
CA ALA A 153 -8.18 5.41 4.94
C ALA A 153 -9.44 4.76 5.51
N THR A 154 -9.75 3.54 5.06
CA THR A 154 -10.87 2.76 5.60
C THR A 154 -10.40 1.89 6.75
N ASP A 155 -11.13 1.93 7.85
CA ASP A 155 -10.95 1.05 9.00
C ASP A 155 -12.18 0.14 9.15
N LEU A 156 -12.05 -1.06 8.63
CA LEU A 156 -13.08 -2.09 8.71
C LEU A 156 -13.42 -2.43 10.16
N GLY A 157 -12.43 -2.40 11.04
CA GLY A 157 -12.58 -2.81 12.43
C GLY A 157 -13.36 -1.83 13.30
N THR A 158 -13.38 -0.54 12.94
CA THR A 158 -14.02 0.53 13.73
C THR A 158 -15.19 1.21 13.03
N ASP A 159 -15.61 0.71 11.86
CA ASP A 159 -16.64 1.32 11.01
C ASP A 159 -16.34 2.80 10.67
N CYS A 160 -15.09 3.10 10.37
CA CYS A 160 -14.63 4.47 10.13
C CYS A 160 -13.93 4.65 8.79
N ILE A 161 -14.05 5.86 8.27
CA ILE A 161 -13.17 6.38 7.22
C ILE A 161 -12.44 7.58 7.80
N TYR A 162 -11.11 7.56 7.71
CA TYR A 162 -10.27 8.69 8.10
C TYR A 162 -9.89 9.49 6.87
N LEU A 163 -10.05 10.81 6.94
CA LEU A 163 -9.65 11.75 5.89
C LEU A 163 -8.50 12.60 6.43
N PHE A 164 -7.33 12.42 5.84
CA PHE A 164 -6.11 13.17 6.16
C PHE A 164 -5.86 14.23 5.10
N PRO A 165 -5.82 15.52 5.46
CA PRO A 165 -5.29 16.53 4.56
C PRO A 165 -3.82 16.26 4.25
N ILE A 166 -3.41 16.46 3.00
CA ILE A 166 -2.00 16.43 2.63
C ILE A 166 -1.31 17.65 3.23
N GLY A 167 -0.11 17.45 3.76
CA GLY A 167 0.71 18.52 4.34
C GLY A 167 0.92 19.67 3.34
N LYS A 168 1.03 20.89 3.83
CA LYS A 168 1.20 22.08 2.98
C LYS A 168 2.43 22.01 2.07
N ARG A 169 3.50 21.34 2.54
CA ARG A 169 4.78 21.18 1.82
C ARG A 169 5.36 19.79 2.07
N PRO A 170 4.78 18.74 1.45
CA PRO A 170 5.38 17.42 1.53
C PRO A 170 6.79 17.47 0.93
N GLU A 171 7.79 17.03 1.70
CA GLU A 171 9.19 17.04 1.30
C GLU A 171 9.63 15.63 0.92
N ALA A 172 10.16 15.47 -0.29
CA ALA A 172 10.74 14.20 -0.73
C ALA A 172 11.83 13.74 0.28
N GLY A 173 11.79 12.48 0.66
CA GLY A 173 12.70 11.91 1.66
C GLY A 173 12.28 12.11 3.12
N LYS A 174 11.15 12.77 3.39
CA LYS A 174 10.63 12.99 4.75
C LYS A 174 9.21 12.43 4.89
N ALA A 175 9.07 11.17 5.26
CA ALA A 175 7.79 10.47 5.35
C ALA A 175 6.77 11.19 6.27
N HIS A 176 7.22 11.80 7.36
CA HIS A 176 6.40 12.53 8.30
C HIS A 176 5.78 13.83 7.76
N SER A 177 6.26 14.33 6.62
CA SER A 177 5.77 15.59 6.03
C SER A 177 4.52 15.41 5.17
N LEU A 178 4.15 14.18 4.82
CA LEU A 178 3.08 13.91 3.85
C LEU A 178 1.69 14.24 4.39
N LEU A 179 1.35 13.78 5.59
CA LEU A 179 0.01 13.86 6.16
C LEU A 179 -0.08 14.88 7.28
N ASP A 180 -1.13 15.71 7.27
CA ASP A 180 -1.42 16.62 8.36
C ASP A 180 -2.33 15.93 9.40
N GLU A 181 -1.71 15.21 10.34
CA GLU A 181 -2.41 14.48 11.39
C GLU A 181 -3.21 15.39 12.35
N SER A 182 -2.84 16.66 12.46
CA SER A 182 -3.54 17.60 13.34
C SER A 182 -4.95 17.97 12.83
N ARG A 183 -5.22 17.72 11.54
CA ARG A 183 -6.49 18.04 10.89
C ARG A 183 -7.20 16.81 10.32
N VAL A 184 -6.89 15.64 10.87
CA VAL A 184 -7.59 14.40 10.46
C VAL A 184 -9.07 14.50 10.82
N VAL A 185 -9.92 14.12 9.87
CA VAL A 185 -11.37 13.99 10.08
C VAL A 185 -11.73 12.51 10.13
N ARG A 186 -12.43 12.12 11.20
CA ARG A 186 -13.01 10.78 11.35
C ARG A 186 -14.47 10.81 10.90
N ILE A 187 -14.80 10.01 9.90
CA ILE A 187 -16.15 9.84 9.39
C ILE A 187 -16.67 8.50 9.91
N GLN A 188 -17.64 8.54 10.80
CA GLN A 188 -18.28 7.34 11.34
C GLN A 188 -19.27 6.81 10.33
N MET A 189 -19.15 5.54 9.99
CA MET A 189 -20.10 4.79 9.16
C MET A 189 -21.12 4.07 10.04
N ASP A 190 -22.14 3.49 9.41
CA ASP A 190 -23.14 2.68 10.13
C ASP A 190 -22.48 1.51 10.84
N SER A 191 -22.99 1.20 12.03
CA SER A 191 -22.45 0.14 12.89
C SER A 191 -22.48 -1.22 12.18
N GLY A 192 -21.33 -1.87 12.08
CA GLY A 192 -21.13 -3.15 11.41
C GLY A 192 -20.96 -3.07 9.89
N SER A 193 -20.82 -1.86 9.31
CA SER A 193 -20.65 -1.68 7.86
C SER A 193 -19.30 -2.19 7.35
N GLY A 194 -18.24 -2.10 8.17
CA GLY A 194 -16.91 -2.57 7.85
C GLY A 194 -16.35 -2.03 6.53
N PRO A 195 -16.14 -0.70 6.38
CA PRO A 195 -15.69 -0.10 5.12
C PRO A 195 -14.37 -0.74 4.66
N ARG A 196 -14.30 -1.13 3.38
CA ARG A 196 -13.21 -1.95 2.87
C ARG A 196 -12.37 -1.23 1.82
N HIS A 197 -12.92 -0.95 0.66
CA HIS A 197 -12.25 -0.25 -0.44
C HIS A 197 -12.98 1.04 -0.80
N ILE A 198 -12.24 1.99 -1.38
CA ILE A 198 -12.76 3.22 -1.96
C ILE A 198 -12.33 3.27 -3.42
N CYS A 199 -13.23 3.69 -4.28
CA CYS A 199 -12.99 3.97 -5.69
C CYS A 199 -13.56 5.36 -6.03
N PHE A 200 -12.87 6.12 -6.91
CA PHE A 200 -13.30 7.41 -7.43
C PHE A 200 -13.67 7.31 -8.90
#